data_7e6b601a02ac4e7e8e77040176e95de4
#
_entry.id   7e6b601a02ac4e7e8e77040176e95de4
#
_cell.length_a   1.000
_cell.length_b   1.000
_cell.length_c   1.000
_cell.angle_alpha   90.00
_cell.angle_beta   90.00
_cell.angle_gamma   90.00
#
_symmetry.space_group_name_H-M   'P 1'
#
loop_
_entity.id
_entity.type
_entity.pdbx_description
1 polymer ?
#
loop_
_entity_poly.entity_id
_entity_poly.type
_entity_poly.pdbx_seq_one_letter_code
_entity_poly.pdbx_strand_id
1 'polypeptide(L)'
;TYVYDGGHVNNIDGGTTTGQGASLTIPLGDMSLVVASSQIDANGTEDSAAGGALTMTAGGGTLSLGIETTSGDTAATEGEAYSVAYSTTLGGASVGVGYSGFDANSNTSSKTDVTISQSIGGGASIFAEYRNLTGAGVAAPGNSTSESSVAVGTSVSF
;
A
#
# COMPACT_ATOMS: atom_id res chain seq x y z
N THR A 1 8.84 9.58 -14.14
CA THR A 1 9.76 9.23 -13.04
C THR A 1 8.96 9.30 -11.75
N TYR A 2 8.66 8.18 -11.17
CA TYR A 2 8.00 8.11 -9.87
C TYR A 2 9.11 7.93 -8.82
N VAL A 3 9.29 8.91 -7.96
CA VAL A 3 10.14 8.77 -6.77
C VAL A 3 9.24 8.28 -5.66
N TYR A 4 9.40 7.04 -5.22
CA TYR A 4 8.79 6.56 -3.99
C TYR A 4 9.61 7.12 -2.82
N ASP A 5 9.08 8.12 -2.16
CA ASP A 5 9.62 8.62 -0.91
C ASP A 5 9.05 7.73 0.21
N GLY A 6 9.77 6.67 0.52
CA GLY A 6 9.48 5.80 1.65
C GLY A 6 9.64 6.59 2.94
N GLY A 7 8.58 6.64 3.73
CA GLY A 7 8.40 7.52 4.88
C GLY A 7 9.63 7.67 5.77
N HIS A 8 10.00 8.90 6.04
CA HIS A 8 11.03 9.26 7.01
C HIS A 8 10.67 8.75 8.39
N VAL A 9 11.39 7.75 8.87
CA VAL A 9 11.44 7.46 10.28
C VAL A 9 12.38 8.50 10.90
N ASN A 10 11.81 9.53 11.54
CA ASN A 10 12.57 10.44 12.36
C ASN A 10 13.16 9.68 13.55
N ASN A 11 14.43 9.31 13.47
CA ASN A 11 15.15 8.76 14.59
C ASN A 11 15.53 9.91 15.53
N ILE A 12 14.89 9.96 16.70
CA ILE A 12 15.04 11.03 17.70
C ILE A 12 16.40 10.91 18.44
N ASP A 13 17.15 9.85 18.24
CA ASP A 13 18.38 9.53 18.99
C ASP A 13 19.69 9.91 18.29
N GLY A 14 19.67 10.78 17.28
CA GLY A 14 20.90 11.35 16.70
C GLY A 14 21.78 10.40 15.90
N GLY A 15 21.26 9.26 15.49
CA GLY A 15 21.92 8.33 14.55
C GLY A 15 21.84 8.83 13.10
N THR A 16 22.83 8.42 12.29
CA THR A 16 22.84 8.69 10.85
C THR A 16 21.99 7.66 10.15
N THR A 17 20.98 8.09 9.43
CA THR A 17 20.21 7.25 8.52
C THR A 17 20.49 7.69 7.10
N THR A 18 20.92 6.78 6.26
CA THR A 18 21.10 7.00 4.83
C THR A 18 20.18 6.07 4.04
N GLY A 19 19.52 6.59 3.03
CA GLY A 19 18.66 5.82 2.16
C GLY A 19 18.94 6.09 0.70
N GLN A 20 18.83 5.07 -0.13
CA GLN A 20 18.91 5.17 -1.57
C GLN A 20 17.86 4.27 -2.20
N GLY A 21 17.35 4.69 -3.34
CA GLY A 21 16.40 3.90 -4.08
C GLY A 21 16.38 4.27 -5.55
N ALA A 22 15.92 3.34 -6.36
CA ALA A 22 15.73 3.54 -7.79
C ALA A 22 14.42 2.88 -8.23
N SER A 23 13.73 3.51 -9.16
CA SER A 23 12.58 2.93 -9.82
C SER A 23 12.63 3.14 -11.33
N LEU A 24 12.07 2.17 -12.05
CA LEU A 24 11.92 2.23 -13.51
C LEU A 24 10.46 1.95 -13.85
N THR A 25 9.84 2.85 -14.60
CA THR A 25 8.50 2.66 -15.16
C THR A 25 8.62 2.31 -16.64
N ILE A 26 8.02 1.20 -17.03
CA ILE A 26 8.04 0.67 -18.40
C ILE A 26 6.60 0.67 -18.93
N PRO A 27 6.26 1.55 -19.86
CA PRO A 27 4.95 1.51 -20.52
C PRO A 27 4.90 0.32 -21.49
N LEU A 28 3.81 -0.46 -21.43
CA LEU A 28 3.56 -1.65 -22.23
C LEU A 28 2.17 -1.55 -22.90
N GLY A 29 1.95 -0.54 -23.75
CA GLY A 29 0.65 -0.25 -24.32
C GLY A 29 -0.33 0.23 -23.25
N ASP A 30 -1.44 -0.48 -23.05
CA ASP A 30 -2.44 -0.18 -22.02
C ASP A 30 -2.04 -0.64 -20.62
N MET A 31 -0.82 -1.11 -20.46
CA MET A 31 -0.25 -1.55 -19.19
C MET A 31 0.96 -0.69 -18.82
N SER A 32 1.26 -0.64 -17.54
CA SER A 32 2.48 -0.04 -16.99
C SER A 32 3.10 -0.98 -15.97
N LEU A 33 4.36 -1.30 -16.15
CA LEU A 33 5.16 -2.05 -15.19
C LEU A 33 6.10 -1.09 -14.47
N VAL A 34 6.07 -1.10 -13.15
CA VAL A 34 7.05 -0.42 -12.30
C VAL A 34 7.90 -1.47 -11.61
N VAL A 35 9.20 -1.31 -11.65
CA VAL A 35 10.15 -2.06 -10.81
C VAL A 35 10.91 -1.06 -9.96
N ALA A 36 11.09 -1.39 -8.69
CA ALA A 36 11.76 -0.50 -7.74
C ALA A 36 12.62 -1.30 -6.77
N SER A 37 13.68 -0.68 -6.29
CA SER A 37 14.46 -1.16 -5.16
C SER A 37 14.87 0.00 -4.27
N SER A 38 14.96 -0.26 -2.97
CA SER A 38 15.45 0.70 -2.00
C SER A 38 16.32 0.01 -0.97
N GLN A 39 17.23 0.77 -0.39
CA GLN A 39 18.09 0.35 0.71
C GLN A 39 18.16 1.47 1.73
N ILE A 40 18.06 1.12 2.99
CA ILE A 40 18.17 2.05 4.12
C ILE A 40 19.24 1.47 5.07
N ASP A 41 20.20 2.29 5.42
CA ASP A 41 21.15 2.01 6.50
C ASP A 41 20.82 2.94 7.67
N ALA A 42 20.48 2.38 8.78
CA ALA A 42 20.19 3.08 10.02
C ALA A 42 21.09 2.55 11.14
N ASN A 43 22.11 3.31 11.49
CA ASN A 43 23.05 2.95 12.56
C ASN A 43 23.76 1.60 12.36
N GLY A 44 24.09 1.23 11.11
CA GLY A 44 24.73 -0.03 10.79
C GLY A 44 23.78 -1.22 10.71
N THR A 45 22.48 -0.99 10.68
CA THR A 45 21.45 -1.98 10.32
C THR A 45 21.00 -1.70 8.90
N GLU A 46 21.19 -2.64 8.01
CA GLU A 46 20.80 -2.51 6.61
C GLU A 46 19.45 -3.20 6.35
N ASP A 47 18.50 -2.44 5.85
CA ASP A 47 17.22 -2.94 5.33
C ASP A 47 17.13 -2.64 3.84
N SER A 48 16.65 -3.58 3.07
CA SER A 48 16.41 -3.42 1.64
C SER A 48 15.04 -3.91 1.23
N ALA A 49 14.49 -3.30 0.20
CA ALA A 49 13.25 -3.73 -0.43
C ALA A 49 13.42 -3.75 -1.95
N ALA A 50 12.83 -4.72 -2.59
CA ALA A 50 12.75 -4.80 -4.03
C ALA A 50 11.36 -5.30 -4.45
N GLY A 51 10.78 -4.70 -5.48
CA GLY A 51 9.45 -5.07 -5.88
C GLY A 51 9.07 -4.60 -7.27
N GLY A 52 7.85 -4.97 -7.64
CA GLY A 52 7.27 -4.56 -8.91
C GLY A 52 5.76 -4.40 -8.79
N ALA A 53 5.22 -3.52 -9.61
CA ALA A 53 3.80 -3.31 -9.75
C ALA A 53 3.40 -3.27 -11.22
N LEU A 54 2.34 -4.00 -11.55
CA LEU A 54 1.72 -4.00 -12.87
C LEU A 54 0.35 -3.33 -12.77
N THR A 55 0.12 -2.33 -13.61
CA THR A 55 -1.17 -1.67 -13.73
C THR A 55 -1.69 -1.83 -15.16
N MET A 56 -2.95 -2.20 -15.31
CA MET A 56 -3.58 -2.41 -16.61
C MET A 56 -5.03 -1.98 -16.62
N THR A 57 -5.52 -1.59 -17.79
CA THR A 57 -6.95 -1.36 -18.01
C THR A 57 -7.66 -2.71 -18.19
N ALA A 58 -8.70 -2.97 -17.42
CA ALA A 58 -9.49 -4.19 -17.47
C ALA A 58 -10.96 -3.90 -17.17
N GLY A 59 -11.88 -4.36 -18.00
CA GLY A 59 -13.31 -4.29 -17.75
C GLY A 59 -13.88 -2.88 -17.51
N GLY A 60 -13.28 -1.85 -18.12
CA GLY A 60 -13.67 -0.45 -17.90
C GLY A 60 -13.12 0.18 -16.62
N GLY A 61 -12.23 -0.50 -15.95
CA GLY A 61 -11.53 -0.04 -14.75
C GLY A 61 -10.02 -0.26 -14.85
N THR A 62 -9.37 -0.09 -13.73
CA THR A 62 -7.92 -0.29 -13.57
C THR A 62 -7.65 -1.44 -12.60
N LEU A 63 -6.93 -2.44 -13.06
CA LEU A 63 -6.38 -3.53 -12.24
C LEU A 63 -4.93 -3.21 -11.92
N SER A 64 -4.57 -3.33 -10.64
CA SER A 64 -3.20 -3.17 -10.15
C SER A 64 -2.78 -4.43 -9.39
N LEU A 65 -1.59 -4.92 -9.69
CA LEU A 65 -0.95 -6.07 -9.04
C LEU A 65 0.40 -5.61 -8.52
N GLY A 66 0.78 -6.01 -7.32
CA GLY A 66 2.07 -5.67 -6.73
C GLY A 66 2.68 -6.82 -5.97
N ILE A 67 4.00 -6.91 -6.02
CA ILE A 67 4.82 -7.80 -5.18
C ILE A 67 6.01 -7.02 -4.66
N GLU A 68 6.42 -7.30 -3.44
CA GLU A 68 7.61 -6.73 -2.83
C GLU A 68 8.26 -7.75 -1.91
N THR A 69 9.57 -7.79 -1.90
CA THR A 69 10.37 -8.55 -0.93
C THR A 69 11.17 -7.56 -0.10
N THR A 70 11.19 -7.78 1.20
CA THR A 70 12.03 -7.04 2.13
C THR A 70 13.06 -7.96 2.74
N SER A 71 14.27 -7.47 2.91
CA SER A 71 15.40 -8.18 3.52
C SER A 71 16.12 -7.21 4.44
N GLY A 72 16.50 -7.68 5.61
CA GLY A 72 17.17 -6.85 6.60
C GLY A 72 18.00 -7.69 7.60
N ASP A 73 18.77 -7.00 8.43
CA ASP A 73 19.65 -7.64 9.42
C ASP A 73 18.87 -8.29 10.57
N THR A 74 17.57 -8.06 10.65
CA THR A 74 16.70 -8.70 11.65
C THR A 74 15.59 -9.47 10.97
N ALA A 75 15.29 -10.65 11.50
CA ALA A 75 14.19 -11.49 11.01
C ALA A 75 12.81 -10.79 11.02
N ALA A 76 12.68 -9.71 11.77
CA ALA A 76 11.45 -8.92 11.83
C ALA A 76 11.25 -8.03 10.60
N THR A 77 12.29 -7.76 9.83
CA THR A 77 12.29 -6.92 8.62
C THR A 77 12.29 -7.73 7.33
N GLU A 78 12.42 -9.07 7.43
CA GLU A 78 12.36 -9.95 6.27
C GLU A 78 10.93 -10.40 5.98
N GLY A 79 10.50 -10.27 4.74
CA GLY A 79 9.18 -10.71 4.34
C GLY A 79 8.85 -10.48 2.88
N GLU A 80 7.68 -10.97 2.51
CA GLU A 80 7.10 -10.78 1.19
C GLU A 80 5.75 -10.09 1.31
N ALA A 81 5.53 -9.07 0.49
CA ALA A 81 4.25 -8.40 0.35
C ALA A 81 3.67 -8.62 -1.04
N TYR A 82 2.36 -8.74 -1.10
CA TYR A 82 1.63 -8.82 -2.36
C TYR A 82 0.36 -8.00 -2.28
N SER A 83 -0.08 -7.51 -3.41
CA SER A 83 -1.31 -6.74 -3.51
C SER A 83 -2.04 -6.98 -4.81
N VAL A 84 -3.35 -6.90 -4.75
CA VAL A 84 -4.24 -6.80 -5.90
C VAL A 84 -5.30 -5.76 -5.61
N ALA A 85 -5.54 -4.87 -6.57
CA ALA A 85 -6.58 -3.86 -6.45
C ALA A 85 -7.28 -3.66 -7.79
N TYR A 86 -8.57 -3.40 -7.73
CA TYR A 86 -9.35 -3.01 -8.90
C TYR A 86 -10.17 -1.76 -8.57
N SER A 87 -10.17 -0.82 -9.49
CA SER A 87 -10.99 0.38 -9.38
C SER A 87 -11.72 0.68 -10.68
N THR A 88 -12.95 1.15 -10.58
CA THR A 88 -13.78 1.51 -11.73
C THR A 88 -14.77 2.61 -11.36
N THR A 89 -15.46 3.14 -12.37
CA THR A 89 -16.55 4.10 -12.17
C THR A 89 -17.87 3.45 -12.55
N LEU A 90 -18.82 3.43 -11.61
CA LEU A 90 -20.16 2.88 -11.79
C LEU A 90 -21.19 3.97 -11.48
N GLY A 91 -21.98 4.39 -12.47
CA GLY A 91 -23.03 5.39 -12.28
C GLY A 91 -22.54 6.74 -11.76
N GLY A 92 -21.28 7.11 -12.07
CA GLY A 92 -20.64 8.33 -11.58
C GLY A 92 -19.95 8.20 -10.23
N ALA A 93 -20.10 7.08 -9.54
CA ALA A 93 -19.37 6.76 -8.34
C ALA A 93 -18.05 6.03 -8.66
N SER A 94 -16.97 6.40 -8.01
CA SER A 94 -15.71 5.64 -8.03
C SER A 94 -15.82 4.50 -7.02
N VAL A 95 -15.56 3.29 -7.46
CA VAL A 95 -15.57 2.08 -6.64
C VAL A 95 -14.21 1.42 -6.71
N GLY A 96 -13.67 1.05 -5.55
CA GLY A 96 -12.40 0.35 -5.44
C GLY A 96 -12.51 -0.86 -4.51
N VAL A 97 -11.80 -1.92 -4.84
CA VAL A 97 -11.58 -3.08 -3.98
C VAL A 97 -10.10 -3.43 -4.02
N GLY A 98 -9.53 -3.69 -2.85
CA GLY A 98 -8.14 -4.05 -2.71
C GLY A 98 -7.94 -5.19 -1.72
N TYR A 99 -6.93 -5.99 -1.97
CA TYR A 99 -6.41 -6.97 -1.04
C TYR A 99 -4.88 -6.89 -1.04
N SER A 100 -4.31 -6.90 0.14
CA SER A 100 -2.87 -6.99 0.30
C SER A 100 -2.54 -7.96 1.43
N GLY A 101 -1.42 -8.63 1.30
CA GLY A 101 -0.88 -9.50 2.33
C GLY A 101 0.60 -9.24 2.53
N PHE A 102 1.05 -9.55 3.74
CA PHE A 102 2.45 -9.52 4.12
C PHE A 102 2.76 -10.79 4.91
N ASP A 103 3.82 -11.46 4.54
CA ASP A 103 4.29 -12.68 5.17
C ASP A 103 5.74 -12.48 5.61
N ALA A 104 5.96 -12.50 6.91
CA ALA A 104 7.28 -12.33 7.52
C ALA A 104 7.49 -13.35 8.64
N ASN A 105 8.43 -14.26 8.48
CA ASN A 105 8.97 -15.13 9.52
C ASN A 105 7.95 -15.67 10.54
N SER A 106 6.88 -16.29 10.08
CA SER A 106 5.78 -16.84 10.88
C SER A 106 4.68 -15.84 11.29
N ASN A 107 4.74 -14.62 10.80
CA ASN A 107 3.71 -13.60 11.01
C ASN A 107 3.08 -13.25 9.66
N THR A 108 1.88 -13.72 9.43
CA THR A 108 1.10 -13.38 8.23
C THR A 108 0.07 -12.33 8.58
N SER A 109 -0.01 -11.28 7.81
CA SER A 109 -1.06 -10.27 7.93
C SER A 109 -1.70 -10.00 6.57
N SER A 110 -2.96 -9.62 6.59
CA SER A 110 -3.67 -9.24 5.37
C SER A 110 -4.62 -8.08 5.61
N LYS A 111 -4.89 -7.36 4.53
CA LYS A 111 -5.79 -6.23 4.51
C LYS A 111 -6.72 -6.33 3.32
N THR A 112 -8.00 -6.14 3.56
CA THR A 112 -9.03 -5.97 2.52
C THR A 112 -9.62 -4.58 2.65
N ASP A 113 -9.69 -3.84 1.56
CA ASP A 113 -10.33 -2.53 1.49
C ASP A 113 -11.43 -2.56 0.43
N VAL A 114 -12.54 -1.92 0.74
CA VAL A 114 -13.59 -1.58 -0.23
C VAL A 114 -13.90 -0.11 -0.06
N THR A 115 -13.84 0.64 -1.15
CA THR A 115 -14.08 2.09 -1.15
C THR A 115 -15.15 2.45 -2.18
N ILE A 116 -15.97 3.39 -1.84
CA ILE A 116 -16.90 4.04 -2.78
C ILE A 116 -16.87 5.54 -2.52
N SER A 117 -16.80 6.32 -3.57
CA SER A 117 -16.90 7.77 -3.48
C SER A 117 -17.66 8.35 -4.66
N GLN A 118 -18.41 9.41 -4.42
CA GLN A 118 -19.17 10.09 -5.46
C GLN A 118 -19.09 11.60 -5.26
N SER A 119 -18.78 12.31 -6.35
CA SER A 119 -18.91 13.77 -6.37
C SER A 119 -20.38 14.18 -6.37
N ILE A 120 -20.73 15.11 -5.50
CA ILE A 120 -22.07 15.70 -5.41
C ILE A 120 -22.12 17.14 -5.91
N GLY A 121 -21.03 17.62 -6.53
CA GLY A 121 -20.92 18.96 -7.08
C GLY A 121 -20.38 20.00 -6.07
N GLY A 122 -20.00 21.17 -6.56
CA GLY A 122 -19.52 22.26 -5.73
C GLY A 122 -18.21 21.98 -4.97
N GLY A 123 -17.35 21.08 -5.48
CA GLY A 123 -16.13 20.63 -4.79
C GLY A 123 -16.40 19.66 -3.65
N ALA A 124 -17.65 19.19 -3.48
CA ALA A 124 -18.00 18.23 -2.43
C ALA A 124 -18.12 16.81 -2.97
N SER A 125 -17.75 15.85 -2.14
CA SER A 125 -17.94 14.41 -2.37
C SER A 125 -18.38 13.70 -1.09
N ILE A 126 -19.07 12.58 -1.28
CA ILE A 126 -19.38 11.63 -0.21
C ILE A 126 -18.55 10.38 -0.42
N PHE A 127 -18.16 9.71 0.67
CA PHE A 127 -17.44 8.46 0.59
C PHE A 127 -17.89 7.48 1.67
N ALA A 128 -17.68 6.20 1.38
CA ALA A 128 -17.73 5.12 2.35
C ALA A 128 -16.52 4.20 2.13
N GLU A 129 -15.95 3.70 3.21
CA GLU A 129 -14.83 2.78 3.22
C GLU A 129 -15.12 1.64 4.21
N TYR A 130 -14.87 0.43 3.78
CA TYR A 130 -14.76 -0.74 4.64
C TYR A 130 -13.32 -1.24 4.59
N ARG A 131 -12.76 -1.53 5.76
CA ARG A 131 -11.43 -2.12 5.92
C ARG A 131 -11.51 -3.30 6.85
N ASN A 132 -10.84 -4.38 6.49
CA ASN A 132 -10.60 -5.52 7.36
C ASN A 132 -9.08 -5.78 7.41
N LEU A 133 -8.56 -5.87 8.62
CA LEU A 133 -7.17 -6.22 8.90
C LEU A 133 -7.17 -7.56 9.65
N THR A 134 -6.29 -8.48 9.25
CA THR A 134 -6.16 -9.79 9.88
C THR A 134 -4.68 -10.14 9.99
N GLY A 135 -4.27 -10.74 11.09
CA GLY A 135 -2.93 -11.31 11.26
C GLY A 135 -2.19 -10.82 12.50
N ALA A 136 -0.97 -11.30 12.65
CA ALA A 136 -0.07 -10.91 13.73
C ALA A 136 0.35 -9.45 13.58
N GLY A 137 0.34 -8.71 14.68
CA GLY A 137 0.71 -7.28 14.68
C GLY A 137 -0.46 -6.32 14.48
N VAL A 138 -1.67 -6.82 14.25
CA VAL A 138 -2.88 -5.98 14.31
C VAL A 138 -3.10 -5.59 15.78
N ALA A 139 -2.89 -4.33 16.10
CA ALA A 139 -3.10 -3.79 17.45
C ALA A 139 -4.60 -3.52 17.68
N ALA A 140 -5.42 -4.57 17.69
CA ALA A 140 -6.83 -4.46 17.98
C ALA A 140 -7.08 -4.50 19.50
N PRO A 141 -8.05 -3.75 20.03
CA PRO A 141 -8.43 -3.86 21.42
C PRO A 141 -8.80 -5.29 21.80
N GLY A 142 -8.21 -5.82 22.87
CA GLY A 142 -8.58 -7.13 23.42
C GLY A 142 -7.85 -8.35 22.85
N ASN A 143 -6.60 -8.20 22.32
CA ASN A 143 -5.81 -9.30 21.76
C ASN A 143 -6.47 -10.00 20.54
N SER A 144 -7.32 -9.32 19.82
CA SER A 144 -7.88 -9.85 18.57
C SER A 144 -6.80 -9.83 17.46
N THR A 145 -6.75 -10.89 16.66
CA THR A 145 -5.93 -10.97 15.45
C THR A 145 -6.63 -10.42 14.22
N SER A 146 -7.80 -9.82 14.36
CA SER A 146 -8.54 -9.19 13.28
C SER A 146 -9.30 -7.96 13.76
N GLU A 147 -9.35 -6.96 12.89
CA GLU A 147 -10.08 -5.72 13.08
C GLU A 147 -10.85 -5.37 11.81
N SER A 148 -12.10 -4.96 11.97
CA SER A 148 -12.90 -4.43 10.86
C SER A 148 -13.37 -3.03 11.20
N SER A 149 -13.30 -2.13 10.24
CA SER A 149 -13.77 -0.75 10.39
C SER A 149 -14.63 -0.32 9.20
N VAL A 150 -15.57 0.56 9.47
CA VAL A 150 -16.36 1.26 8.44
C VAL A 150 -16.23 2.75 8.69
N ALA A 151 -15.89 3.49 7.67
CA ALA A 151 -15.90 4.95 7.67
C ALA A 151 -16.89 5.47 6.62
N VAL A 152 -17.66 6.47 6.99
CA VAL A 152 -18.54 7.20 6.06
C VAL A 152 -18.33 8.68 6.32
N GLY A 153 -18.22 9.46 5.26
CA GLY A 153 -17.93 10.88 5.41
C GLY A 153 -18.18 11.70 4.17
N THR A 154 -17.91 12.97 4.34
CA THR A 154 -17.92 13.95 3.25
C THR A 154 -16.57 14.65 3.19
N SER A 155 -16.14 14.99 1.98
CA SER A 155 -14.97 15.82 1.72
C SER A 155 -15.41 17.06 0.96
N VAL A 156 -14.87 18.22 1.31
CA VAL A 156 -15.14 19.48 0.61
C VAL A 156 -13.80 20.13 0.27
N SER A 157 -13.65 20.49 -1.00
CA SER A 157 -12.47 21.19 -1.54
C SER A 157 -12.86 22.60 -1.93
N PHE A 158 -12.10 23.62 -1.50
CA PHE A 158 -12.33 25.04 -1.78
C PHE A 158 -11.26 25.59 -2.72
#